data_3a5082c3283048bc09cc6e61f0e04f43
#
_entry.id   3a5082c3283048bc09cc6e61f0e04f43
#
_cell.length_a   1.000
_cell.length_b   1.000
_cell.length_c   1.000
_cell.angle_alpha   90.00
_cell.angle_beta   90.00
_cell.angle_gamma   90.00
#
_symmetry.space_group_name_H-M   'P 1'
#
loop_
_entity.id
_entity.type
_entity.pdbx_description
1 polymer ?
#
loop_
_entity_poly.entity_id
_entity_poly.type
_entity_poly.pdbx_seq_one_letter_code
_entity_poly.pdbx_strand_id
1 'polypeptide(L)'
;MNGGRVARGAEEEEFDEFYALAYPRLVRQLYAMTGDLPEAQDVVQEAFIRAWGRRGTFASGGSRESWIRTTAWRLAVSRFRRVRRGVQLMQRHHEQRHTEGPSPERVALVEALRTLPKKHRSVVVLHHLCDLSVEQISAETGWPAGSIRVWLVRGRLSLARHFSPLPDQEVEHVG
;
A
#
# COMPACT_ATOMS: atom_id res chain seq x y z
N MET A 1 13.90 41.79 -0.50
CA MET A 1 14.18 40.45 0.00
C MET A 1 12.91 39.67 0.45
N ASN A 2 11.75 39.83 -0.22
CA ASN A 2 10.47 39.25 0.23
C ASN A 2 10.01 38.02 -0.62
N GLY A 3 10.61 37.80 -1.79
CA GLY A 3 10.18 36.74 -2.71
C GLY A 3 10.40 35.29 -2.22
N GLY A 4 11.46 35.06 -1.46
CA GLY A 4 11.78 33.70 -0.96
C GLY A 4 10.85 33.20 0.17
N ARG A 5 10.22 34.11 0.92
CA ARG A 5 9.27 33.74 1.98
C ARG A 5 7.90 33.39 1.41
N VAL A 6 7.44 34.11 0.39
CA VAL A 6 6.16 33.89 -0.29
C VAL A 6 6.21 32.57 -1.09
N ALA A 7 7.30 32.31 -1.82
CA ALA A 7 7.46 31.06 -2.56
C ALA A 7 7.49 29.84 -1.63
N ARG A 8 8.15 29.93 -0.49
CA ARG A 8 8.20 28.83 0.50
C ARG A 8 6.84 28.54 1.12
N GLY A 9 6.04 29.58 1.41
CA GLY A 9 4.68 29.40 1.91
C GLY A 9 3.78 28.69 0.90
N ALA A 10 3.87 29.06 -0.38
CA ALA A 10 3.10 28.38 -1.45
C ALA A 10 3.48 26.90 -1.62
N GLU A 11 4.77 26.55 -1.53
CA GLU A 11 5.22 25.15 -1.57
C GLU A 11 4.73 24.35 -0.36
N GLU A 12 4.65 24.97 0.80
CA GLU A 12 4.13 24.37 2.04
C GLU A 12 2.63 24.09 1.91
N GLU A 13 1.85 25.08 1.46
CA GLU A 13 0.41 24.94 1.21
C GLU A 13 0.11 23.84 0.17
N GLU A 14 0.82 23.80 -0.94
CA GLU A 14 0.65 22.79 -1.99
C GLU A 14 0.98 21.36 -1.46
N PHE A 15 1.98 21.24 -0.60
CA PHE A 15 2.32 19.96 0.01
C PHE A 15 1.27 19.52 1.03
N ASP A 16 0.73 20.44 1.82
CA ASP A 16 -0.32 20.16 2.81
C ASP A 16 -1.62 19.70 2.13
N GLU A 17 -2.01 20.35 1.03
CA GLU A 17 -3.15 19.91 0.21
C GLU A 17 -2.92 18.51 -0.36
N PHE A 18 -1.74 18.27 -0.93
CA PHE A 18 -1.37 16.95 -1.42
C PHE A 18 -1.40 15.90 -0.33
N TYR A 19 -0.87 16.21 0.87
CA TYR A 19 -0.91 15.32 2.03
C TYR A 19 -2.35 14.98 2.41
N ALA A 20 -3.21 15.99 2.56
CA ALA A 20 -4.60 15.80 2.99
C ALA A 20 -5.37 14.88 2.02
N LEU A 21 -5.16 15.02 0.71
CA LEU A 21 -5.84 14.22 -0.32
C LEU A 21 -5.24 12.81 -0.47
N ALA A 22 -3.93 12.69 -0.46
CA ALA A 22 -3.25 11.44 -0.79
C ALA A 22 -3.08 10.50 0.42
N TYR A 23 -2.89 11.04 1.64
CA TYR A 23 -2.61 10.25 2.83
C TYR A 23 -3.67 9.17 3.11
N PRO A 24 -4.98 9.48 3.22
CA PRO A 24 -5.98 8.47 3.53
C PRO A 24 -6.10 7.40 2.43
N ARG A 25 -5.88 7.77 1.17
CA ARG A 25 -5.87 6.82 0.04
C ARG A 25 -4.66 5.89 0.10
N LEU A 26 -3.48 6.42 0.32
CA LEU A 26 -2.24 5.65 0.43
C LEU A 26 -2.26 4.72 1.65
N VAL A 27 -2.78 5.16 2.80
CA VAL A 27 -2.97 4.28 3.96
C VAL A 27 -3.88 3.09 3.62
N ARG A 28 -5.00 3.32 2.91
CA ARG A 28 -5.88 2.22 2.48
C ARG A 28 -5.18 1.23 1.56
N GLN A 29 -4.38 1.72 0.59
CA GLN A 29 -3.60 0.89 -0.32
C GLN A 29 -2.55 0.06 0.44
N LEU A 30 -1.80 0.70 1.32
CA LEU A 30 -0.78 0.02 2.13
C LEU A 30 -1.40 -0.97 3.13
N TYR A 31 -2.55 -0.65 3.73
CA TYR A 31 -3.29 -1.58 4.57
C TYR A 31 -3.73 -2.83 3.80
N ALA A 32 -4.25 -2.68 2.58
CA ALA A 32 -4.58 -3.80 1.72
C ALA A 32 -3.34 -4.66 1.36
N MET A 33 -2.16 -4.04 1.24
CA MET A 33 -0.91 -4.75 0.95
C MET A 33 -0.30 -5.44 2.18
N THR A 34 -0.32 -4.79 3.34
CA THR A 34 0.35 -5.28 4.56
C THR A 34 -0.58 -6.17 5.39
N GLY A 35 -1.87 -5.85 5.40
CA GLY A 35 -2.85 -6.43 6.30
C GLY A 35 -2.79 -5.86 7.72
N ASP A 36 -2.03 -4.80 7.95
CA ASP A 36 -1.79 -4.18 9.26
C ASP A 36 -2.00 -2.67 9.14
N LEU A 37 -3.06 -2.14 9.76
CA LEU A 37 -3.42 -0.73 9.65
C LEU A 37 -2.43 0.20 10.36
N PRO A 38 -2.01 -0.06 11.62
CA PRO A 38 -0.96 0.70 12.27
C PRO A 38 0.34 0.75 11.45
N GLU A 39 0.81 -0.38 10.94
CA GLU A 39 2.01 -0.42 10.09
C GLU A 39 1.81 0.40 8.80
N ALA A 40 0.65 0.31 8.16
CA ALA A 40 0.34 1.09 6.96
C ALA A 40 0.38 2.60 7.23
N GLN A 41 -0.20 3.05 8.34
CA GLN A 41 -0.18 4.45 8.77
C GLN A 41 1.26 4.93 9.01
N ASP A 42 2.04 4.17 9.74
CA ASP A 42 3.44 4.50 10.08
C ASP A 42 4.33 4.62 8.84
N VAL A 43 4.26 3.65 7.92
CA VAL A 43 5.12 3.69 6.73
C VAL A 43 4.71 4.78 5.75
N VAL A 44 3.41 5.09 5.64
CA VAL A 44 2.92 6.20 4.81
C VAL A 44 3.36 7.53 5.40
N GLN A 45 3.20 7.72 6.71
CA GLN A 45 3.66 8.93 7.40
C GLN A 45 5.18 9.13 7.24
N GLU A 46 5.97 8.10 7.45
CA GLU A 46 7.43 8.15 7.26
C GLU A 46 7.80 8.49 5.80
N ALA A 47 7.04 7.99 4.82
CA ALA A 47 7.26 8.31 3.42
C ALA A 47 6.99 9.79 3.12
N PHE A 48 5.93 10.38 3.72
CA PHE A 48 5.64 11.82 3.60
C PHE A 48 6.71 12.68 4.28
N ILE A 49 7.21 12.29 5.46
CA ILE A 49 8.32 12.99 6.13
C ILE A 49 9.56 13.02 5.22
N ARG A 50 9.87 11.91 4.55
CA ARG A 50 11.00 11.85 3.60
C ARG A 50 10.77 12.69 2.35
N ALA A 51 9.52 12.75 1.85
CA ALA A 51 9.15 13.60 0.74
C ALA A 51 9.30 15.08 1.09
N TRP A 52 8.87 15.47 2.28
CA TRP A 52 9.04 16.83 2.79
C TRP A 52 10.50 17.28 2.81
N GLY A 53 11.40 16.42 3.28
CA GLY A 53 12.85 16.69 3.25
C GLY A 53 13.45 16.85 1.85
N ARG A 54 12.72 16.42 0.80
CA ARG A 54 13.15 16.47 -0.62
C ARG A 54 12.21 17.29 -1.50
N ARG A 55 11.37 18.14 -0.94
CA ARG A 55 10.28 18.83 -1.66
C ARG A 55 10.72 19.57 -2.92
N GLY A 56 11.91 20.17 -2.92
CA GLY A 56 12.45 20.89 -4.10
C GLY A 56 12.76 19.98 -5.31
N THR A 57 13.00 18.69 -5.10
CA THR A 57 13.25 17.70 -6.18
C THR A 57 12.10 16.72 -6.36
N PHE A 58 11.17 16.67 -5.40
CA PHE A 58 10.04 15.75 -5.36
C PHE A 58 9.00 16.03 -6.48
N ALA A 59 8.93 17.27 -6.94
CA ALA A 59 8.01 17.71 -7.99
C ALA A 59 8.49 17.38 -9.42
N SER A 60 9.77 17.01 -9.61
CA SER A 60 10.41 17.05 -10.93
C SER A 60 10.39 15.72 -11.69
N GLY A 61 9.84 14.63 -11.14
CA GLY A 61 9.97 13.32 -11.79
C GLY A 61 8.89 12.33 -11.41
N GLY A 62 7.83 12.22 -12.21
CA GLY A 62 6.80 11.20 -12.03
C GLY A 62 5.66 11.58 -11.08
N SER A 63 4.70 10.66 -10.88
CA SER A 63 3.59 10.90 -9.94
C SER A 63 4.11 10.94 -8.50
N ARG A 64 3.87 12.06 -7.81
CA ARG A 64 4.19 12.24 -6.37
C ARG A 64 3.65 11.08 -5.54
N GLU A 65 2.43 10.65 -5.84
CA GLU A 65 1.78 9.54 -5.15
C GLU A 65 2.49 8.20 -5.38
N SER A 66 2.93 7.92 -6.60
CA SER A 66 3.73 6.73 -6.93
C SER A 66 5.01 6.66 -6.09
N TRP A 67 5.70 7.80 -5.94
CA TRP A 67 6.92 7.87 -5.13
C TRP A 67 6.64 7.59 -3.65
N ILE A 68 5.58 8.19 -3.06
CA ILE A 68 5.17 7.95 -1.67
C ILE A 68 4.80 6.47 -1.49
N ARG A 69 3.96 5.92 -2.37
CA ARG A 69 3.53 4.51 -2.33
C ARG A 69 4.72 3.56 -2.37
N THR A 70 5.63 3.76 -3.32
CA THR A 70 6.83 2.93 -3.47
C THR A 70 7.74 3.04 -2.24
N THR A 71 7.92 4.24 -1.70
CA THR A 71 8.72 4.47 -0.50
C THR A 71 8.11 3.78 0.72
N ALA A 72 6.81 3.97 0.96
CA ALA A 72 6.08 3.33 2.04
C ALA A 72 6.11 1.79 1.93
N TRP A 73 5.91 1.26 0.73
CA TRP A 73 6.02 -0.18 0.48
C TRP A 73 7.41 -0.74 0.80
N ARG A 74 8.46 -0.07 0.35
CA ARG A 74 9.85 -0.48 0.66
C ARG A 74 10.13 -0.44 2.16
N LEU A 75 9.60 0.53 2.88
CA LEU A 75 9.67 0.61 4.33
C LEU A 75 8.98 -0.58 4.99
N ALA A 76 7.73 -0.89 4.62
CA ALA A 76 6.99 -2.03 5.15
C ALA A 76 7.73 -3.35 4.91
N VAL A 77 8.23 -3.58 3.70
CA VAL A 77 9.04 -4.78 3.38
C VAL A 77 10.31 -4.86 4.22
N SER A 78 11.00 -3.72 4.40
CA SER A 78 12.24 -3.66 5.21
C SER A 78 11.96 -3.95 6.68
N ARG A 79 10.91 -3.34 7.26
CA ARG A 79 10.51 -3.58 8.67
C ARG A 79 10.13 -5.04 8.89
N PHE A 80 9.31 -5.61 7.99
CA PHE A 80 8.96 -7.02 8.06
C PHE A 80 10.18 -7.95 8.03
N ARG A 81 11.17 -7.68 7.17
CA ARG A 81 12.41 -8.46 7.10
C ARG A 81 13.23 -8.37 8.39
N ARG A 82 13.22 -7.20 9.07
CA ARG A 82 13.90 -6.99 10.35
C ARG A 82 13.25 -7.78 11.48
N VAL A 83 11.92 -7.67 11.60
CA VAL A 83 11.14 -8.43 12.60
C VAL A 83 11.37 -9.93 12.42
N ARG A 84 11.32 -10.43 11.19
CA ARG A 84 11.56 -11.86 10.91
C ARG A 84 12.98 -12.32 11.23
N ARG A 85 13.95 -11.41 11.26
CA ARG A 85 15.34 -11.72 11.67
C ARG A 85 15.58 -11.58 13.17
N GLY A 86 14.53 -11.38 13.98
CA GLY A 86 14.63 -11.27 15.44
C GLY A 86 15.21 -9.95 15.94
N VAL A 87 15.34 -8.93 15.09
CA VAL A 87 15.74 -7.59 15.49
C VAL A 87 14.50 -6.87 16.02
N GLN A 88 14.36 -6.83 17.35
CA GLN A 88 13.33 -6.01 17.99
C GLN A 88 13.62 -4.53 17.70
N LEU A 89 12.73 -3.90 16.93
CA LEU A 89 12.67 -2.45 16.80
C LEU A 89 11.85 -1.93 17.98
N MET A 90 12.44 -1.02 18.76
CA MET A 90 11.67 -0.17 19.67
C MET A 90 10.55 0.48 18.84
N GLN A 91 9.31 0.11 19.12
CA GLN A 91 8.14 0.75 18.54
C GLN A 91 8.17 2.21 18.97
N ARG A 92 8.40 3.10 18.02
CA ARG A 92 8.10 4.52 18.23
C ARG A 92 6.60 4.63 18.34
N HIS A 93 6.11 4.97 19.53
CA HIS A 93 4.73 5.37 19.71
C HIS A 93 4.50 6.65 18.89
N HIS A 94 3.85 6.50 17.75
CA HIS A 94 3.28 7.62 17.02
C HIS A 94 1.90 7.89 17.61
N GLU A 95 1.62 9.14 17.93
CA GLU A 95 0.29 9.60 18.28
C GLU A 95 -0.70 9.14 17.20
N GLN A 96 -1.63 8.29 17.59
CA GLN A 96 -2.71 7.83 16.73
C GLN A 96 -3.56 9.04 16.37
N ARG A 97 -3.38 9.59 15.16
CA ARG A 97 -4.40 10.46 14.60
C ARG A 97 -5.65 9.61 14.41
N HIS A 98 -6.74 10.05 14.99
CA HIS A 98 -8.06 9.45 14.87
C HIS A 98 -8.46 9.42 13.39
N THR A 99 -8.14 8.33 12.73
CA THR A 99 -8.74 7.97 11.44
C THR A 99 -9.84 6.98 11.77
N GLU A 100 -11.06 7.23 11.29
CA GLU A 100 -12.15 6.26 11.40
C GLU A 100 -11.65 4.87 11.04
N GLY A 101 -11.98 3.88 11.88
CA GLY A 101 -11.63 2.49 11.62
C GLY A 101 -12.13 2.04 10.23
N PRO A 102 -11.51 1.03 9.62
CA PRO A 102 -11.94 0.53 8.33
C PRO A 102 -13.38 -0.02 8.44
N SER A 103 -14.21 0.22 7.40
CA SER A 103 -15.56 -0.35 7.35
C SER A 103 -15.51 -1.89 7.34
N PRO A 104 -16.59 -2.58 7.81
CA PRO A 104 -16.64 -4.04 7.82
C PRO A 104 -16.29 -4.69 6.48
N GLU A 105 -16.78 -4.11 5.36
CA GLU A 105 -16.49 -4.61 4.00
C GLU A 105 -15.01 -4.50 3.67
N ARG A 106 -14.37 -3.42 4.13
CA ARG A 106 -12.93 -3.22 3.95
C ARG A 106 -12.11 -4.19 4.76
N VAL A 107 -12.54 -4.49 5.99
CA VAL A 107 -11.92 -5.52 6.83
C VAL A 107 -12.02 -6.88 6.13
N ALA A 108 -13.21 -7.27 5.66
CA ALA A 108 -13.43 -8.51 4.93
C ALA A 108 -12.55 -8.62 3.67
N LEU A 109 -12.43 -7.54 2.90
CA LEU A 109 -11.55 -7.50 1.74
C LEU A 109 -10.08 -7.72 2.14
N VAL A 110 -9.61 -7.05 3.19
CA VAL A 110 -8.21 -7.18 3.65
C VAL A 110 -7.95 -8.59 4.17
N GLU A 111 -8.90 -9.20 4.89
CA GLU A 111 -8.79 -10.60 5.33
C GLU A 111 -8.69 -11.55 4.15
N ALA A 112 -9.52 -11.39 3.12
CA ALA A 112 -9.42 -12.17 1.89
C ALA A 112 -8.05 -11.97 1.20
N LEU A 113 -7.57 -10.73 1.10
CA LEU A 113 -6.26 -10.43 0.54
C LEU A 113 -5.11 -11.04 1.36
N ARG A 114 -5.26 -11.18 2.68
CA ARG A 114 -4.24 -11.80 3.57
C ARG A 114 -4.04 -13.29 3.29
N THR A 115 -5.02 -13.96 2.71
CA THR A 115 -4.88 -15.37 2.30
C THR A 115 -3.93 -15.56 1.13
N LEU A 116 -3.66 -14.49 0.35
CA LEU A 116 -2.77 -14.54 -0.80
C LEU A 116 -1.29 -14.49 -0.38
N PRO A 117 -0.41 -15.19 -1.14
CA PRO A 117 1.01 -14.95 -1.05
C PRO A 117 1.34 -13.46 -1.25
N LYS A 118 2.32 -12.91 -0.52
CA LYS A 118 2.61 -11.47 -0.50
C LYS A 118 2.76 -10.84 -1.88
N LYS A 119 3.47 -11.49 -2.81
CA LYS A 119 3.65 -10.96 -4.18
C LYS A 119 2.34 -10.94 -4.96
N HIS A 120 1.50 -11.97 -4.84
CA HIS A 120 0.17 -12.02 -5.46
C HIS A 120 -0.73 -10.92 -4.93
N ARG A 121 -0.79 -10.77 -3.60
CA ARG A 121 -1.54 -9.70 -2.93
C ARG A 121 -1.08 -8.32 -3.39
N SER A 122 0.23 -8.05 -3.39
CA SER A 122 0.78 -6.77 -3.82
C SER A 122 0.41 -6.42 -5.25
N VAL A 123 0.54 -7.34 -6.20
CA VAL A 123 0.19 -7.04 -7.59
C VAL A 123 -1.31 -6.86 -7.79
N VAL A 124 -2.15 -7.64 -7.08
CA VAL A 124 -3.62 -7.47 -7.10
C VAL A 124 -4.01 -6.09 -6.59
N VAL A 125 -3.45 -5.64 -5.46
CA VAL A 125 -3.71 -4.31 -4.92
C VAL A 125 -3.21 -3.22 -5.85
N LEU A 126 -1.98 -3.31 -6.34
CA LEU A 126 -1.42 -2.31 -7.26
C LEU A 126 -2.23 -2.19 -8.56
N HIS A 127 -2.71 -3.30 -9.09
CA HIS A 127 -3.49 -3.31 -10.33
C HIS A 127 -4.93 -2.83 -10.13
N HIS A 128 -5.63 -3.32 -9.09
CA HIS A 128 -7.08 -3.09 -8.93
C HIS A 128 -7.45 -1.94 -7.99
N LEU A 129 -6.62 -1.63 -6.97
CA LEU A 129 -6.89 -0.53 -6.04
C LEU A 129 -6.07 0.72 -6.36
N CYS A 130 -4.98 0.58 -7.11
CA CYS A 130 -4.14 1.71 -7.51
C CYS A 130 -4.22 2.00 -9.01
N ASP A 131 -5.01 1.24 -9.78
CA ASP A 131 -5.22 1.36 -11.24
C ASP A 131 -3.93 1.38 -12.05
N LEU A 132 -2.92 0.60 -11.63
CA LEU A 132 -1.65 0.54 -12.32
C LEU A 132 -1.65 -0.55 -13.40
N SER A 133 -1.10 -0.23 -14.57
CA SER A 133 -0.79 -1.22 -15.60
C SER A 133 0.32 -2.17 -15.15
N VAL A 134 0.46 -3.31 -15.82
CA VAL A 134 1.54 -4.25 -15.56
C VAL A 134 2.92 -3.60 -15.75
N GLU A 135 3.04 -2.72 -16.73
CA GLU A 135 4.27 -1.98 -17.05
C GLU A 135 4.59 -0.97 -15.94
N GLN A 136 3.60 -0.26 -15.41
CA GLN A 136 3.75 0.66 -14.29
C GLN A 136 4.14 -0.09 -13.01
N ILE A 137 3.49 -1.23 -12.73
CA ILE A 137 3.85 -2.09 -11.60
C ILE A 137 5.30 -2.58 -11.73
N SER A 138 5.71 -2.99 -12.93
CA SER A 138 7.08 -3.41 -13.21
C SER A 138 8.08 -2.28 -12.94
N ALA A 139 7.78 -1.06 -13.40
CA ALA A 139 8.62 0.11 -13.17
C ALA A 139 8.73 0.47 -11.68
N GLU A 140 7.62 0.42 -10.92
CA GLU A 140 7.60 0.74 -9.49
C GLU A 140 8.31 -0.31 -8.62
N THR A 141 8.10 -1.60 -8.93
CA THR A 141 8.55 -2.71 -8.08
C THR A 141 9.87 -3.32 -8.52
N GLY A 142 10.25 -3.17 -9.78
CA GLY A 142 11.35 -3.87 -10.41
C GLY A 142 11.06 -5.34 -10.72
N TRP A 143 9.80 -5.79 -10.61
CA TRP A 143 9.43 -7.18 -10.92
C TRP A 143 9.21 -7.36 -12.42
N PRO A 144 9.61 -8.53 -12.99
CA PRO A 144 9.38 -8.82 -14.41
C PRO A 144 7.88 -8.81 -14.76
N ALA A 145 7.50 -8.15 -15.85
CA ALA A 145 6.11 -8.06 -16.31
C ALA A 145 5.43 -9.42 -16.48
N GLY A 146 6.16 -10.43 -16.97
CA GLY A 146 5.67 -11.81 -17.07
C GLY A 146 5.28 -12.40 -15.73
N SER A 147 6.10 -12.19 -14.69
CA SER A 147 5.80 -12.63 -13.32
C SER A 147 4.57 -11.92 -12.75
N ILE A 148 4.43 -10.62 -12.99
CA ILE A 148 3.28 -9.82 -12.55
C ILE A 148 1.99 -10.37 -13.15
N ARG A 149 1.96 -10.67 -14.47
CA ARG A 149 0.78 -11.26 -15.13
C ARG A 149 0.37 -12.59 -14.50
N VAL A 150 1.34 -13.46 -14.24
CA VAL A 150 1.09 -14.77 -13.60
C VAL A 150 0.54 -14.57 -12.18
N TRP A 151 1.13 -13.67 -11.38
CA TRP A 151 0.67 -13.41 -10.02
C TRP A 151 -0.71 -12.76 -9.97
N LEU A 152 -1.05 -11.90 -10.94
CA LEU A 152 -2.39 -11.35 -11.08
C LEU A 152 -3.43 -12.43 -11.34
N VAL A 153 -3.18 -13.33 -12.29
CA VAL A 153 -4.09 -14.43 -12.60
C VAL A 153 -4.28 -15.33 -11.39
N ARG A 154 -3.19 -15.79 -10.76
CA ARG A 154 -3.25 -16.66 -9.59
C ARG A 154 -3.92 -15.99 -8.39
N GLY A 155 -3.65 -14.68 -8.16
CA GLY A 155 -4.26 -13.92 -7.10
C GLY A 155 -5.77 -13.79 -7.28
N ARG A 156 -6.23 -13.47 -8.50
CA ARG A 156 -7.67 -13.38 -8.82
C ARG A 156 -8.38 -14.71 -8.65
N LEU A 157 -7.80 -15.80 -9.14
CA LEU A 157 -8.39 -17.15 -9.00
C LEU A 157 -8.50 -17.55 -7.51
N SER A 158 -7.50 -17.23 -6.71
CA SER A 158 -7.54 -17.53 -5.27
C SER A 158 -8.61 -16.71 -4.55
N LEU A 159 -8.76 -15.42 -4.86
CA LEU A 159 -9.82 -14.57 -4.29
C LEU A 159 -11.21 -15.03 -4.75
N ALA A 160 -11.38 -15.40 -6.02
CA ALA A 160 -12.65 -15.93 -6.51
C ALA A 160 -13.10 -17.16 -5.71
N ARG A 161 -12.19 -18.09 -5.42
CA ARG A 161 -12.50 -19.26 -4.58
C ARG A 161 -12.85 -18.86 -3.13
N HIS A 162 -12.25 -17.82 -2.61
CA HIS A 162 -12.55 -17.34 -1.25
C HIS A 162 -13.96 -16.74 -1.13
N PHE A 163 -14.41 -16.01 -2.15
CA PHE A 163 -15.74 -15.38 -2.17
C PHE A 163 -16.86 -16.25 -2.74
N SER A 164 -16.52 -17.30 -3.47
CA SER A 164 -17.47 -18.27 -4.02
C SER A 164 -16.99 -19.66 -3.64
N PRO A 165 -17.17 -20.08 -2.38
CA PRO A 165 -16.96 -21.47 -2.03
C PRO A 165 -17.94 -22.27 -2.88
N LEU A 166 -17.44 -23.20 -3.70
CA LEU A 166 -18.28 -24.18 -4.36
C LEU A 166 -19.10 -24.87 -3.29
N PRO A 167 -20.41 -25.04 -3.45
CA PRO A 167 -21.19 -25.85 -2.52
C PRO A 167 -20.50 -27.22 -2.44
N ASP A 168 -20.24 -27.66 -1.21
CA ASP A 168 -19.75 -29.00 -0.94
C ASP A 168 -20.66 -29.95 -1.74
N GLN A 169 -20.09 -30.68 -2.69
CA GLN A 169 -20.78 -31.78 -3.31
C GLN A 169 -21.03 -32.76 -2.17
N GLU A 170 -22.25 -32.77 -1.66
CA GLU A 170 -22.76 -33.88 -0.88
C GLU A 170 -22.50 -35.14 -1.72
N VAL A 171 -21.48 -35.87 -1.31
CA VAL A 171 -21.29 -37.24 -1.81
C VAL A 171 -22.40 -38.01 -1.20
N GLU A 172 -23.55 -38.04 -1.92
CA GLU A 172 -24.60 -39.03 -1.66
C GLU A 172 -23.95 -40.40 -1.71
N HIS A 173 -23.67 -40.97 -0.58
CA HIS A 173 -23.45 -42.37 -0.41
C HIS A 173 -24.81 -43.04 -0.65
N VAL A 174 -25.08 -43.40 -1.91
CA VAL A 174 -26.10 -44.41 -2.25
C VAL A 174 -25.57 -45.74 -1.77
N GLY A 175 -26.20 -46.24 -0.69
CA GLY A 175 -25.99 -47.56 -0.12
C GLY A 175 -26.46 -48.71 -1.04
#